data_329ba0450930e237bd225fc38f996cde
#
_entry.id   329ba0450930e237bd225fc38f996cde
#
_cell.length_a   1.000
_cell.length_b   1.000
_cell.length_c   1.000
_cell.angle_alpha   90.00
_cell.angle_beta   90.00
_cell.angle_gamma   90.00
#
_symmetry.space_group_name_H-M   'P 1'
#
loop_
_entity.id
_entity.type
_entity.pdbx_description
1 polymer ?
#
loop_
_entity_poly.entity_id
_entity_poly.type
_entity_poly.pdbx_seq_one_letter_code
_entity_poly.pdbx_strand_id
1 'polypeptide(L)'
;PSEEEAARIAEVGAIPVVIETSKGSIKVVLRGDLMPLTVANFVKLAERGFYDDGVFHRVEDWVVQGGDPEGTGAGGPGYTIKLETHPSLRNVRGAIAMARSTHPDSAGSQFYILKADAERLDGQYAVFGQVIEGMDVVDRLVVGDEIRLIRVADAH
;
A
#
# COMPACT_ATOMS: atom_id res chain seq x y z
N PRO A 1 -9.53 0.98 11.30
CA PRO A 1 -9.04 1.88 12.34
C PRO A 1 -10.15 2.78 12.88
N SER A 2 -9.95 3.27 14.08
CA SER A 2 -10.88 4.20 14.71
C SER A 2 -10.75 5.61 14.13
N GLU A 3 -11.75 6.44 14.36
CA GLU A 3 -11.69 7.86 13.98
C GLU A 3 -10.52 8.57 14.68
N GLU A 4 -10.23 8.19 15.93
CA GLU A 4 -9.10 8.76 16.69
C GLU A 4 -7.76 8.36 16.08
N GLU A 5 -7.61 7.13 15.64
CA GLU A 5 -6.40 6.66 14.95
C GLU A 5 -6.19 7.41 13.64
N ALA A 6 -7.25 7.57 12.86
CA ALA A 6 -7.18 8.33 11.60
C ALA A 6 -6.86 9.81 11.86
N ALA A 7 -7.42 10.41 12.91
CA ALA A 7 -7.12 11.81 13.25
C ALA A 7 -5.66 12.00 13.63
N ARG A 8 -5.06 11.08 14.37
CA ARG A 8 -3.64 11.14 14.72
C ARG A 8 -2.74 11.02 13.46
N ILE A 9 -3.10 10.14 12.55
CA ILE A 9 -2.40 9.98 11.29
C ILE A 9 -2.48 11.27 10.45
N ALA A 10 -3.65 11.90 10.41
CA ALA A 10 -3.83 13.16 9.68
C ALA A 10 -2.91 14.27 10.22
N GLU A 11 -2.72 14.32 11.54
CA GLU A 11 -1.81 15.30 12.17
C GLU A 11 -0.35 15.03 11.86
N VAL A 12 0.07 13.77 11.84
CA VAL A 12 1.45 13.39 11.51
C VAL A 12 1.76 13.74 10.05
N GLY A 13 0.82 13.52 9.15
CA GLY A 13 0.94 13.88 7.75
C GLY A 13 1.72 12.85 6.93
N ALA A 14 2.94 13.19 6.52
CA ALA A 14 3.78 12.30 5.71
C ALA A 14 4.48 11.28 6.60
N ILE A 15 4.30 9.99 6.28
CA ILE A 15 4.86 8.88 7.07
C ILE A 15 5.74 8.03 6.17
N PRO A 16 7.06 7.99 6.41
CA PRO A 16 7.95 7.12 5.65
C PRO A 16 7.81 5.67 6.15
N VAL A 17 7.72 4.76 5.20
CA VAL A 17 7.57 3.32 5.45
C VAL A 17 8.55 2.58 4.56
N VAL A 18 9.13 1.49 5.06
CA VAL A 18 10.02 0.62 4.28
C VAL A 18 9.38 -0.74 4.11
N ILE A 19 9.28 -1.19 2.87
CA ILE A 19 8.86 -2.53 2.51
C ILE A 19 10.13 -3.34 2.24
N GLU A 20 10.46 -4.26 3.14
CA GLU A 20 11.62 -5.15 2.98
C GLU A 20 11.20 -6.36 2.16
N THR A 21 11.82 -6.56 1.01
CA THR A 21 11.48 -7.66 0.10
C THR A 21 12.68 -8.58 -0.15
N SER A 22 12.42 -9.72 -0.76
CA SER A 22 13.47 -10.65 -1.19
C SER A 22 14.39 -10.09 -2.27
N LYS A 23 14.00 -8.97 -2.92
CA LYS A 23 14.84 -8.30 -3.94
C LYS A 23 15.49 -7.00 -3.42
N GLY A 24 15.16 -6.59 -2.20
CA GLY A 24 15.70 -5.37 -1.58
C GLY A 24 14.61 -4.53 -0.93
N SER A 25 14.99 -3.33 -0.49
CA SER A 25 14.11 -2.42 0.22
C SER A 25 13.42 -1.44 -0.72
N ILE A 26 12.15 -1.17 -0.46
CA ILE A 26 11.35 -0.16 -1.16
C ILE A 26 10.92 0.85 -0.09
N LYS A 27 11.30 2.10 -0.28
CA LYS A 27 10.89 3.16 0.65
C LYS A 27 9.77 3.97 0.03
N VAL A 28 8.68 4.11 0.78
CA VAL A 28 7.50 4.87 0.36
C VAL A 28 7.20 5.95 1.38
N VAL A 29 6.60 7.06 0.94
CA VAL A 29 6.03 8.06 1.83
C VAL A 29 4.52 7.98 1.72
N LEU A 30 3.87 7.78 2.85
CA LEU A 30 2.42 7.69 2.93
C LEU A 30 1.85 9.07 3.30
N ARG A 31 0.74 9.43 2.65
CA ARG A 31 0.10 10.74 2.81
C ARG A 31 -1.06 10.64 3.81
N GLY A 32 -0.70 10.59 5.09
CA GLY A 32 -1.67 10.56 6.18
C GLY A 32 -2.54 11.81 6.24
N ASP A 33 -2.02 12.95 5.80
CA ASP A 33 -2.76 14.22 5.74
C ASP A 33 -3.93 14.18 4.75
N LEU A 34 -3.77 13.48 3.63
CA LEU A 34 -4.78 13.41 2.56
C LEU A 34 -5.63 12.15 2.61
N MET A 35 -5.07 11.07 3.15
CA MET A 35 -5.69 9.73 3.16
C MET A 35 -5.62 9.12 4.57
N PRO A 36 -6.20 9.78 5.58
CA PRO A 36 -5.97 9.39 6.98
C PRO A 36 -6.49 7.99 7.31
N LEU A 37 -7.66 7.61 6.83
CA LEU A 37 -8.22 6.28 7.09
C LEU A 37 -7.38 5.17 6.47
N THR A 38 -7.04 5.33 5.20
CA THR A 38 -6.26 4.34 4.44
C THR A 38 -4.87 4.18 5.03
N VAL A 39 -4.20 5.29 5.33
CA VAL A 39 -2.85 5.27 5.91
C VAL A 39 -2.88 4.69 7.32
N ALA A 40 -3.86 5.07 8.16
CA ALA A 40 -4.00 4.51 9.49
C ALA A 40 -4.17 2.99 9.45
N ASN A 41 -4.99 2.49 8.52
CA ASN A 41 -5.19 1.06 8.34
C ASN A 41 -3.89 0.35 7.95
N PHE A 42 -3.20 0.86 6.95
CA PHE A 42 -1.95 0.27 6.46
C PHE A 42 -0.86 0.25 7.55
N VAL A 43 -0.66 1.36 8.23
CA VAL A 43 0.35 1.48 9.30
C VAL A 43 0.03 0.53 10.45
N LYS A 44 -1.23 0.44 10.85
CA LYS A 44 -1.67 -0.46 11.91
C LYS A 44 -1.40 -1.92 11.56
N LEU A 45 -1.71 -2.33 10.33
CA LEU A 45 -1.43 -3.70 9.87
C LEU A 45 0.08 -3.96 9.82
N ALA A 46 0.86 -3.01 9.32
CA ALA A 46 2.31 -3.13 9.26
C ALA A 46 2.92 -3.28 10.67
N GLU A 47 2.50 -2.45 11.61
CA GLU A 47 3.02 -2.48 12.98
C GLU A 47 2.64 -3.78 13.73
N ARG A 48 1.53 -4.40 13.36
CA ARG A 48 1.12 -5.70 13.91
C ARG A 48 1.80 -6.89 13.27
N GLY A 49 2.64 -6.67 12.28
CA GLY A 49 3.29 -7.77 11.55
C GLY A 49 2.37 -8.50 10.58
N PHE A 50 1.24 -7.91 10.21
CA PHE A 50 0.26 -8.55 9.33
C PHE A 50 0.86 -8.90 7.95
N TYR A 51 1.77 -8.06 7.46
CA TYR A 51 2.40 -8.26 6.15
C TYR A 51 3.63 -9.16 6.18
N ASP A 52 4.09 -9.55 7.37
CA ASP A 52 5.30 -10.35 7.52
C ASP A 52 5.17 -11.69 6.80
N ASP A 53 6.21 -12.06 6.07
CA ASP A 53 6.31 -13.32 5.34
C ASP A 53 5.23 -13.48 4.24
N GLY A 54 4.64 -12.38 3.79
CA GLY A 54 3.73 -12.39 2.67
C GLY A 54 4.44 -12.46 1.33
N VAL A 55 3.69 -12.48 0.25
CA VAL A 55 4.24 -12.53 -1.11
C VAL A 55 3.56 -11.51 -2.02
N PHE A 56 4.28 -11.14 -3.09
CA PHE A 56 3.67 -10.47 -4.23
C PHE A 56 3.04 -11.54 -5.11
N HIS A 57 1.73 -11.70 -5.00
CA HIS A 57 0.99 -12.76 -5.71
C HIS A 57 0.64 -12.37 -7.14
N ARG A 58 0.74 -11.09 -7.50
CA ARG A 58 0.46 -10.60 -8.84
C ARG A 58 1.56 -9.63 -9.26
N VAL A 59 2.19 -9.91 -10.39
CA VAL A 59 3.20 -9.05 -11.00
C VAL A 59 2.95 -9.03 -12.50
N GLU A 60 2.74 -7.83 -13.05
CA GLU A 60 2.52 -7.61 -14.48
C GLU A 60 3.43 -6.48 -14.94
N ASP A 61 3.43 -6.16 -16.23
CA ASP A 61 4.29 -5.12 -16.79
C ASP A 61 4.08 -3.74 -16.16
N TRP A 62 2.91 -3.51 -15.61
CA TRP A 62 2.50 -2.19 -15.11
C TRP A 62 2.25 -2.14 -13.61
N VAL A 63 2.20 -3.29 -12.93
CA VAL A 63 1.79 -3.34 -11.52
C VAL A 63 2.41 -4.51 -10.78
N VAL A 64 2.66 -4.32 -9.49
CA VAL A 64 2.93 -5.39 -8.53
C VAL A 64 1.91 -5.29 -7.39
N GLN A 65 1.41 -6.41 -6.91
CA GLN A 65 0.38 -6.46 -5.87
C GLN A 65 0.68 -7.52 -4.84
N GLY A 66 0.50 -7.16 -3.57
CA GLY A 66 0.69 -8.05 -2.44
C GLY A 66 -0.23 -7.67 -1.28
N GLY A 67 0.07 -8.21 -0.10
CA GLY A 67 -0.67 -7.86 1.12
C GLY A 67 -1.81 -8.81 1.47
N ASP A 68 -1.98 -9.90 0.71
CA ASP A 68 -2.91 -10.96 1.04
C ASP A 68 -2.19 -12.00 1.91
N PRO A 69 -2.66 -12.26 3.16
CA PRO A 69 -2.01 -13.23 4.02
C PRO A 69 -2.07 -14.66 3.46
N GLU A 70 -3.01 -14.95 2.57
CA GLU A 70 -3.14 -16.26 1.92
C GLU A 70 -2.34 -16.37 0.62
N GLY A 71 -1.90 -15.25 0.05
CA GLY A 71 -1.13 -15.22 -1.19
C GLY A 71 -1.92 -15.60 -2.45
N THR A 72 -3.25 -15.59 -2.40
CA THR A 72 -4.13 -16.02 -3.49
C THR A 72 -4.83 -14.89 -4.22
N GLY A 73 -4.86 -13.70 -3.61
CA GLY A 73 -5.64 -12.56 -4.09
C GLY A 73 -7.03 -12.47 -3.48
N ALA A 74 -7.44 -13.46 -2.68
CA ALA A 74 -8.78 -13.52 -2.08
C ALA A 74 -8.81 -13.20 -0.59
N GLY A 75 -7.64 -13.14 0.08
CA GLY A 75 -7.56 -12.93 1.51
C GLY A 75 -7.46 -11.47 1.93
N GLY A 76 -7.62 -11.24 3.22
CA GLY A 76 -7.53 -9.91 3.81
C GLY A 76 -7.54 -9.97 5.34
N PRO A 77 -7.70 -8.83 6.02
CA PRO A 77 -7.59 -8.75 7.47
C PRO A 77 -8.88 -9.11 8.22
N GLY A 78 -9.93 -9.53 7.53
CA GLY A 78 -11.21 -9.86 8.14
C GLY A 78 -12.18 -8.68 8.24
N TYR A 79 -11.83 -7.54 7.67
CA TYR A 79 -12.69 -6.35 7.59
C TYR A 79 -12.34 -5.57 6.32
N THR A 80 -13.17 -4.58 6.01
CA THR A 80 -12.95 -3.66 4.88
C THR A 80 -13.03 -2.21 5.35
N ILE A 81 -12.49 -1.31 4.55
CA ILE A 81 -12.51 0.14 4.82
C ILE A 81 -13.17 0.88 3.67
N LYS A 82 -13.70 2.07 3.99
CA LYS A 82 -14.32 2.96 3.00
C LYS A 82 -13.28 3.47 2.01
N LEU A 83 -13.70 3.63 0.78
CA LEU A 83 -12.89 4.26 -0.25
C LEU A 83 -12.61 5.73 0.10
N GLU A 84 -11.34 6.07 0.15
CA GLU A 84 -10.88 7.45 0.17
C GLU A 84 -10.18 7.73 -1.14
N THR A 85 -10.37 8.92 -1.69
CA THR A 85 -9.61 9.40 -2.85
C THR A 85 -9.29 10.88 -2.66
N HIS A 86 -8.23 11.32 -3.31
CA HIS A 86 -7.85 12.73 -3.31
C HIS A 86 -7.31 13.10 -4.70
N PRO A 87 -7.75 14.24 -5.27
CA PRO A 87 -7.35 14.62 -6.64
C PRO A 87 -5.86 14.86 -6.83
N SER A 88 -5.13 15.16 -5.75
CA SER A 88 -3.67 15.33 -5.78
C SER A 88 -2.91 14.01 -5.83
N LEU A 89 -3.57 12.87 -5.56
CA LEU A 89 -2.95 11.56 -5.52
C LEU A 89 -3.44 10.75 -6.71
N ARG A 90 -2.54 10.49 -7.64
CA ARG A 90 -2.87 9.90 -8.93
C ARG A 90 -2.18 8.56 -9.12
N ASN A 91 -2.77 7.73 -9.98
CA ASN A 91 -2.21 6.43 -10.34
C ASN A 91 -1.12 6.63 -11.41
N VAL A 92 0.05 7.00 -10.94
CA VAL A 92 1.25 7.18 -11.76
C VAL A 92 2.34 6.21 -11.33
N ARG A 93 3.37 6.04 -12.14
CA ARG A 93 4.51 5.18 -11.79
C ARG A 93 5.02 5.52 -10.39
N GLY A 94 5.17 4.50 -9.56
CA GLY A 94 5.63 4.64 -8.17
C GLY A 94 4.51 4.88 -7.15
N ALA A 95 3.27 5.10 -7.59
CA ALA A 95 2.14 5.23 -6.67
C ALA A 95 1.88 3.91 -5.93
N ILE A 96 1.57 4.01 -4.64
CA ILE A 96 1.06 2.89 -3.85
C ILE A 96 -0.42 3.14 -3.55
N ALA A 97 -1.26 2.14 -3.78
CA ALA A 97 -2.70 2.25 -3.63
C ALA A 97 -3.29 0.95 -3.09
N MET A 98 -4.52 1.02 -2.58
CA MET A 98 -5.21 -0.17 -2.11
C MET A 98 -5.89 -0.91 -3.26
N ALA A 99 -5.65 -2.21 -3.34
CA ALA A 99 -6.42 -3.09 -4.19
C ALA A 99 -7.80 -3.33 -3.56
N ARG A 100 -8.79 -3.62 -4.38
CA ARG A 100 -10.15 -3.90 -3.94
C ARG A 100 -10.90 -4.77 -4.95
N SER A 101 -12.01 -5.32 -4.54
CA SER A 101 -12.94 -5.99 -5.45
C SER A 101 -13.82 -4.95 -6.16
N THR A 102 -14.90 -5.37 -6.81
CA THR A 102 -15.79 -4.47 -7.53
C THR A 102 -16.53 -3.47 -6.63
N HIS A 103 -16.75 -3.82 -5.36
CA HIS A 103 -17.37 -2.91 -4.40
C HIS A 103 -16.37 -1.83 -3.97
N PRO A 104 -16.73 -0.53 -4.04
CA PRO A 104 -15.77 0.54 -3.70
C PRO A 104 -15.21 0.48 -2.28
N ASP A 105 -15.97 -0.03 -1.32
CA ASP A 105 -15.58 -0.12 0.09
C ASP A 105 -15.10 -1.52 0.48
N SER A 106 -14.44 -2.23 -0.45
CA SER A 106 -13.97 -3.61 -0.24
C SER A 106 -12.47 -3.73 0.02
N ALA A 107 -11.73 -2.64 0.08
CA ALA A 107 -10.31 -2.69 0.41
C ALA A 107 -10.09 -3.17 1.85
N GLY A 108 -9.05 -3.95 2.06
CA GLY A 108 -8.67 -4.45 3.38
C GLY A 108 -7.17 -4.33 3.63
N SER A 109 -6.38 -5.28 3.10
CA SER A 109 -4.93 -5.26 3.29
C SER A 109 -4.14 -5.27 1.99
N GLN A 110 -4.73 -5.74 0.89
CA GLN A 110 -3.99 -5.83 -0.36
C GLN A 110 -3.69 -4.46 -0.94
N PHE A 111 -2.48 -4.28 -1.42
CA PHE A 111 -2.02 -3.03 -2.01
C PHE A 111 -1.30 -3.33 -3.33
N TYR A 112 -1.20 -2.32 -4.17
CA TYR A 112 -0.40 -2.41 -5.38
C TYR A 112 0.55 -1.22 -5.50
N ILE A 113 1.64 -1.42 -6.23
CA ILE A 113 2.57 -0.37 -6.61
C ILE A 113 2.64 -0.35 -8.12
N LEU A 114 2.51 0.83 -8.72
CA LEU A 114 2.51 0.97 -10.16
C LEU A 114 3.92 1.06 -10.72
N LYS A 115 4.16 0.29 -11.78
CA LYS A 115 5.38 0.33 -12.58
C LYS A 115 5.24 1.28 -13.78
N ALA A 116 4.00 1.61 -14.14
CA ALA A 116 3.65 2.52 -15.23
C ALA A 116 2.42 3.32 -14.86
N ASP A 117 2.21 4.46 -15.52
CA ASP A 117 1.04 5.29 -15.29
C ASP A 117 -0.23 4.54 -15.69
N ALA A 118 -1.28 4.70 -14.87
CA ALA A 118 -2.58 4.06 -15.06
C ALA A 118 -3.70 5.05 -14.72
N GLU A 119 -3.76 6.16 -15.44
CA GLU A 119 -4.71 7.25 -15.20
C GLU A 119 -6.18 6.81 -15.17
N ARG A 120 -6.50 5.74 -15.89
CA ARG A 120 -7.85 5.15 -15.88
C ARG A 120 -8.33 4.74 -14.49
N LEU A 121 -7.41 4.57 -13.52
CA LEU A 121 -7.74 4.17 -12.15
C LEU A 121 -7.96 5.36 -11.21
N ASP A 122 -7.69 6.58 -11.66
CA ASP A 122 -7.82 7.77 -10.83
C ASP A 122 -9.26 7.96 -10.33
N GLY A 123 -9.39 8.27 -9.04
CA GLY A 123 -10.69 8.46 -8.40
C GLY A 123 -11.44 7.16 -8.06
N GLN A 124 -10.92 6.00 -8.46
CA GLN A 124 -11.57 4.70 -8.24
C GLN A 124 -10.83 3.82 -7.23
N TYR A 125 -9.56 4.11 -7.00
CA TYR A 125 -8.70 3.38 -6.07
C TYR A 125 -8.00 4.35 -5.14
N ALA A 126 -7.82 3.94 -3.90
CA ALA A 126 -7.25 4.78 -2.86
C ALA A 126 -5.73 4.82 -2.97
N VAL A 127 -5.21 5.76 -3.76
CA VAL A 127 -3.77 6.07 -3.78
C VAL A 127 -3.43 6.78 -2.49
N PHE A 128 -2.47 6.25 -1.73
CA PHE A 128 -2.15 6.78 -0.40
C PHE A 128 -0.67 7.10 -0.18
N GLY A 129 0.16 6.94 -1.19
CA GLY A 129 1.58 7.25 -1.07
C GLY A 129 2.34 7.12 -2.37
N GLN A 130 3.65 7.29 -2.26
CA GLN A 130 4.57 7.30 -3.40
C GLN A 130 5.89 6.64 -3.01
N VAL A 131 6.42 5.80 -3.87
CA VAL A 131 7.78 5.27 -3.74
C VAL A 131 8.77 6.41 -3.93
N ILE A 132 9.71 6.56 -3.00
CA ILE A 132 10.77 7.57 -3.06
C ILE A 132 12.16 6.95 -3.27
N GLU A 133 12.35 5.68 -2.92
CA GLU A 133 13.57 4.93 -3.17
C GLU A 133 13.19 3.47 -3.46
N GLY A 134 13.92 2.82 -4.37
CA GLY A 134 13.73 1.41 -4.62
C GLY A 134 12.81 1.07 -5.79
N MET A 135 12.54 2.01 -6.70
CA MET A 135 11.78 1.65 -7.92
C MET A 135 12.49 0.59 -8.76
N ASP A 136 13.81 0.55 -8.73
CA ASP A 136 14.58 -0.52 -9.36
C ASP A 136 14.26 -1.89 -8.75
N VAL A 137 14.01 -1.95 -7.43
CA VAL A 137 13.55 -3.16 -6.76
C VAL A 137 12.15 -3.54 -7.24
N VAL A 138 11.23 -2.59 -7.28
CA VAL A 138 9.86 -2.81 -7.77
C VAL A 138 9.89 -3.40 -9.19
N ASP A 139 10.73 -2.84 -10.06
CA ASP A 139 10.84 -3.28 -11.45
C ASP A 139 11.39 -4.71 -11.59
N ARG A 140 12.12 -5.21 -10.58
CA ARG A 140 12.71 -6.56 -10.57
C ARG A 140 11.86 -7.61 -9.87
N LEU A 141 10.78 -7.22 -9.20
CA LEU A 141 9.91 -8.18 -8.51
C LEU A 141 9.27 -9.15 -9.49
N VAL A 142 9.17 -10.39 -9.07
CA VAL A 142 8.43 -11.45 -9.80
C VAL A 142 7.42 -12.09 -8.86
N VAL A 143 6.45 -12.79 -9.41
CA VAL A 143 5.44 -13.51 -8.61
C VAL A 143 6.14 -14.47 -7.65
N GLY A 144 5.74 -14.38 -6.39
CA GLY A 144 6.33 -15.20 -5.32
C GLY A 144 7.46 -14.53 -4.55
N ASP A 145 7.96 -13.37 -5.01
CA ASP A 145 8.90 -12.60 -4.20
C ASP A 145 8.25 -12.26 -2.87
N GLU A 146 9.06 -12.33 -1.80
CA GLU A 146 8.55 -12.19 -0.44
C GLU A 146 8.50 -10.73 0.01
N ILE A 147 7.47 -10.43 0.79
CA ILE A 147 7.43 -9.27 1.67
C ILE A 147 7.91 -9.78 3.02
N ARG A 148 9.14 -9.49 3.39
CA ARG A 148 9.69 -9.96 4.67
C ARG A 148 9.02 -9.27 5.83
N LEU A 149 8.89 -7.95 5.74
CA LEU A 149 8.12 -7.14 6.67
C LEU A 149 7.91 -5.74 6.07
N ILE A 150 6.97 -5.01 6.67
CA ILE A 150 6.75 -3.60 6.37
C ILE A 150 6.87 -2.85 7.69
N ARG A 151 7.75 -1.85 7.75
CA ARG A 151 8.00 -1.08 8.97
C ARG A 151 7.89 0.41 8.74
N VAL A 152 7.43 1.10 9.75
CA VAL A 152 7.46 2.57 9.75
C VAL A 152 8.92 2.99 9.97
N ALA A 153 9.44 3.83 9.09
CA ALA A 153 10.81 4.31 9.21
C ALA A 153 10.88 5.44 10.23
N ASP A 154 12.00 5.49 10.96
CA ASP A 154 12.24 6.60 11.88
C ASP A 154 12.41 7.89 11.10
N ALA A 155 11.96 8.99 11.70
CA ALA A 155 12.00 10.32 11.08
C ALA A 155 13.40 10.96 11.07
N HIS A 156 14.43 10.19 11.34
CA HIS A 156 15.83 10.68 11.44
C HIS A 156 16.64 10.32 10.22
#